data_485bb76e399e4cadf00471cafe952a91
#
_entry.id   485bb76e399e4cadf00471cafe952a91
#
_cell.length_a   1.000
_cell.length_b   1.000
_cell.length_c   1.000
_cell.angle_alpha   90.00
_cell.angle_beta   90.00
_cell.angle_gamma   90.00
#
_symmetry.space_group_name_H-M   'P 1'
#
loop_
_entity.id
_entity.type
_entity.pdbx_description
1 polymer ?
#
loop_
_entity_poly.entity_id
_entity_poly.type
_entity_poly.pdbx_seq_one_letter_code
_entity_poly.pdbx_strand_id
1 'polypeptide(L)'
;MLGLTVRWSLEDAPEGVEERLAAYLADTSHAKFTGMPGLGFKTWRMRAGEWFEGCYVFATDDARAEFQATFGRSAADAPGSQIIGSAPILIEECDIVAVAEGWEGFTPTPRAWGRAGER
;
A
#
# COMPACT_ATOMS: atom_id res chain seq x y z
N MET A 1 -14.12 1.15 -12.11
CA MET A 1 -12.89 0.99 -11.31
C MET A 1 -13.23 0.88 -9.85
N LEU A 2 -12.59 -0.01 -9.16
CA LEU A 2 -12.82 -0.23 -7.74
C LEU A 2 -11.54 -0.02 -6.95
N GLY A 3 -11.69 0.57 -5.77
CA GLY A 3 -10.60 0.80 -4.84
C GLY A 3 -10.56 -0.26 -3.76
N LEU A 4 -9.40 -0.41 -3.16
CA LEU A 4 -9.18 -1.25 -1.99
C LEU A 4 -8.17 -0.54 -1.10
N THR A 5 -8.47 -0.43 0.18
CA THR A 5 -7.53 0.10 1.17
C THR A 5 -7.18 -0.98 2.16
N VAL A 6 -5.89 -1.16 2.41
CA VAL A 6 -5.38 -2.04 3.46
C VAL A 6 -4.56 -1.18 4.40
N ARG A 7 -4.96 -1.12 5.66
CA ARG A 7 -4.30 -0.25 6.66
C ARG A 7 -3.82 -1.05 7.85
N TRP A 8 -2.63 -0.71 8.31
CA TRP A 8 -2.05 -1.20 9.56
C TRP A 8 -1.90 -0.05 10.54
N SER A 9 -2.04 -0.35 11.83
CA SER A 9 -1.65 0.58 12.89
C SER A 9 -0.15 0.44 13.16
N LEU A 10 0.54 1.55 13.35
CA LEU A 10 1.94 1.58 13.75
C LEU A 10 2.13 1.93 15.22
N GLU A 11 1.02 2.10 15.97
CA GLU A 11 1.10 2.57 17.36
C GLU A 11 1.92 1.65 18.26
N ASP A 12 1.82 0.34 18.04
CA ASP A 12 2.56 -0.65 18.83
C ASP A 12 3.67 -1.33 18.02
N ALA A 13 4.03 -0.77 16.89
CA ALA A 13 5.06 -1.35 16.02
C ALA A 13 6.46 -1.14 16.60
N PRO A 14 7.43 -2.01 16.21
CA PRO A 14 8.81 -1.85 16.66
C PRO A 14 9.40 -0.50 16.24
N GLU A 15 10.33 0.00 17.03
CA GLU A 15 11.11 1.16 16.65
C GLU A 15 11.83 0.91 15.33
N GLY A 16 11.86 1.92 14.45
CA GLY A 16 12.48 1.78 13.14
C GLY A 16 11.58 1.12 12.09
N VAL A 17 10.30 0.90 12.41
CA VAL A 17 9.37 0.25 11.47
C VAL A 17 9.23 1.02 10.17
N GLU A 18 9.23 2.35 10.23
CA GLU A 18 9.05 3.18 9.04
C GLU A 18 10.18 2.97 8.03
N GLU A 19 11.42 2.95 8.50
CA GLU A 19 12.58 2.71 7.64
C GLU A 19 12.56 1.30 7.04
N ARG A 20 12.15 0.31 7.82
CA ARG A 20 12.06 -1.07 7.35
C ARG A 20 10.96 -1.25 6.32
N LEU A 21 9.81 -0.60 6.51
CA LEU A 21 8.73 -0.60 5.52
C LEU A 21 9.18 0.08 4.22
N ALA A 22 9.82 1.24 4.32
CA ALA A 22 10.32 1.95 3.14
C ALA A 22 11.35 1.10 2.37
N ALA A 23 12.24 0.43 3.07
CA ALA A 23 13.21 -0.48 2.44
C ALA A 23 12.51 -1.65 1.75
N TYR A 24 11.52 -2.26 2.39
CA TYR A 24 10.75 -3.33 1.78
C TYR A 24 10.03 -2.88 0.51
N LEU A 25 9.45 -1.68 0.52
CA LEU A 25 8.81 -1.12 -0.67
C LEU A 25 9.81 -0.94 -1.80
N ALA A 26 10.96 -0.36 -1.51
CA ALA A 26 12.00 -0.11 -2.51
C ALA A 26 12.57 -1.42 -3.08
N ASP A 27 12.79 -2.40 -2.21
CA ASP A 27 13.49 -3.64 -2.59
C ASP A 27 12.57 -4.68 -3.23
N THR A 28 11.28 -4.70 -2.88
CA THR A 28 10.40 -5.81 -3.23
C THR A 28 9.02 -5.37 -3.71
N SER A 29 8.27 -4.65 -2.86
CA SER A 29 6.83 -4.45 -3.08
C SER A 29 6.55 -3.59 -4.31
N HIS A 30 7.29 -2.52 -4.50
CA HIS A 30 7.09 -1.62 -5.64
C HIS A 30 7.22 -2.38 -6.96
N ALA A 31 8.26 -3.19 -7.11
CA ALA A 31 8.47 -3.99 -8.33
C ALA A 31 7.37 -5.03 -8.52
N LYS A 32 6.89 -5.64 -7.42
CA LYS A 32 5.82 -6.64 -7.49
C LYS A 32 4.53 -6.06 -8.07
N PHE A 33 4.17 -4.85 -7.68
CA PHE A 33 2.92 -4.23 -8.13
C PHE A 33 3.05 -3.45 -9.44
N THR A 34 4.26 -3.05 -9.81
CA THR A 34 4.49 -2.36 -11.08
C THR A 34 4.16 -3.31 -12.24
N GLY A 35 3.22 -2.89 -13.08
CA GLY A 35 2.79 -3.70 -14.22
C GLY A 35 1.88 -4.87 -13.87
N MET A 36 1.35 -4.94 -12.64
CA MET A 36 0.45 -6.02 -12.26
C MET A 36 -0.82 -6.00 -13.10
N PRO A 37 -1.19 -7.14 -13.72
CA PRO A 37 -2.43 -7.22 -14.50
C PRO A 37 -3.65 -6.88 -13.64
N GLY A 38 -4.56 -6.08 -14.19
CA GLY A 38 -5.78 -5.68 -13.52
C GLY A 38 -5.64 -4.50 -12.56
N LEU A 39 -4.43 -4.12 -12.22
CA LEU A 39 -4.17 -2.96 -11.36
C LEU A 39 -4.07 -1.70 -12.20
N GLY A 40 -4.83 -0.66 -11.86
CA GLY A 40 -4.68 0.66 -12.44
C GLY A 40 -3.49 1.38 -11.85
N PHE A 41 -3.52 1.58 -10.55
CA PHE A 41 -2.36 2.09 -9.82
C PHE A 41 -2.48 1.76 -8.34
N LYS A 42 -1.36 1.92 -7.62
CA LYS A 42 -1.28 1.72 -6.19
C LYS A 42 -0.42 2.81 -5.57
N THR A 43 -0.86 3.31 -4.44
CA THR A 43 -0.03 4.17 -3.60
C THR A 43 0.18 3.50 -2.25
N TRP A 44 1.33 3.76 -1.66
CA TRP A 44 1.59 3.42 -0.26
C TRP A 44 1.74 4.72 0.49
N ARG A 45 1.05 4.82 1.63
CA ARG A 45 1.05 6.03 2.44
C ARG A 45 1.38 5.68 3.88
N MET A 46 1.99 6.61 4.59
CA MET A 46 2.41 6.36 5.96
C MET A 46 2.46 7.64 6.77
N ARG A 47 1.94 7.57 7.99
CA ARG A 47 2.19 8.56 9.02
C ARG A 47 2.99 7.89 10.12
N ALA A 48 4.20 8.41 10.37
CA ALA A 48 5.10 7.81 11.35
C ALA A 48 4.43 7.68 12.71
N GLY A 49 4.54 6.51 13.31
CA GLY A 49 3.97 6.21 14.62
C GLY A 49 2.47 5.99 14.62
N GLU A 50 1.77 6.21 13.52
CA GLU A 50 0.31 6.15 13.48
C GLU A 50 -0.21 5.03 12.58
N TRP A 51 0.07 5.08 11.28
CA TRP A 51 -0.46 4.09 10.35
C TRP A 51 0.39 3.96 9.08
N PHE A 52 0.24 2.81 8.43
CA PHE A 52 0.76 2.49 7.11
C PHE A 52 -0.36 1.89 6.29
N GLU A 53 -0.49 2.28 5.02
CA GLU A 53 -1.54 1.71 4.17
C GLU A 53 -1.14 1.60 2.71
N GLY A 54 -1.74 0.59 2.04
CA GLY A 54 -1.75 0.46 0.61
C GLY A 54 -3.12 0.86 0.08
N CYS A 55 -3.13 1.72 -0.92
CA CYS A 55 -4.36 2.16 -1.59
C CYS A 55 -4.29 1.72 -3.04
N TYR A 56 -5.22 0.85 -3.42
CA TYR A 56 -5.25 0.21 -4.72
C TYR A 56 -6.41 0.74 -5.54
N VAL A 57 -6.19 0.93 -6.82
CA VAL A 57 -7.27 1.16 -7.79
C VAL A 57 -7.17 0.09 -8.85
N PHE A 58 -8.19 -0.77 -8.91
CA PHE A 58 -8.25 -1.87 -9.87
C PHE A 58 -9.12 -1.48 -11.07
N ALA A 59 -8.75 -1.96 -12.24
CA ALA A 59 -9.47 -1.66 -13.47
C ALA A 59 -10.84 -2.34 -13.52
N THR A 60 -10.98 -3.50 -12.88
CA THR A 60 -12.23 -4.28 -12.87
C THR A 60 -12.56 -4.77 -11.48
N ASP A 61 -13.85 -5.05 -11.26
CA ASP A 61 -14.34 -5.65 -10.02
C ASP A 61 -13.72 -7.03 -9.79
N ASP A 62 -13.60 -7.83 -10.84
CA ASP A 62 -13.03 -9.18 -10.74
C ASP A 62 -11.58 -9.14 -10.26
N ALA A 63 -10.76 -8.22 -10.78
CA ALA A 63 -9.38 -8.09 -10.36
C ALA A 63 -9.28 -7.69 -8.89
N ARG A 64 -10.10 -6.73 -8.45
CA ARG A 64 -10.16 -6.32 -7.05
C ARG A 64 -10.60 -7.49 -6.16
N ALA A 65 -11.65 -8.19 -6.55
CA ALA A 65 -12.21 -9.30 -5.76
C ALA A 65 -11.19 -10.43 -5.59
N GLU A 66 -10.49 -10.78 -6.66
CA GLU A 66 -9.47 -11.83 -6.63
C GLU A 66 -8.31 -11.44 -5.70
N PHE A 67 -7.81 -10.22 -5.83
CA PHE A 67 -6.74 -9.74 -4.98
C PHE A 67 -7.18 -9.71 -3.51
N GLN A 68 -8.36 -9.17 -3.22
CA GLN A 68 -8.87 -9.06 -1.85
C GLN A 68 -9.05 -10.43 -1.21
N ALA A 69 -9.57 -11.40 -1.94
CA ALA A 69 -9.75 -12.76 -1.43
C ALA A 69 -8.41 -13.43 -1.14
N THR A 70 -7.45 -13.31 -2.05
CA THR A 70 -6.12 -13.90 -1.90
C THR A 70 -5.36 -13.26 -0.74
N PHE A 71 -5.37 -11.94 -0.67
CA PHE A 71 -4.69 -11.20 0.40
C PHE A 71 -5.34 -11.49 1.75
N GLY A 72 -6.68 -11.48 1.80
CA GLY A 72 -7.41 -11.67 3.05
C GLY A 72 -7.14 -13.02 3.73
N ARG A 73 -6.88 -14.07 2.94
CA ARG A 73 -6.58 -15.40 3.48
C ARG A 73 -5.26 -15.47 4.23
N SER A 74 -4.32 -14.59 3.92
CA SER A 74 -2.97 -14.60 4.50
C SER A 74 -2.52 -13.24 5.00
N ALA A 75 -3.46 -12.35 5.26
CA ALA A 75 -3.13 -10.97 5.64
C ALA A 75 -2.25 -10.87 6.87
N ALA A 76 -2.48 -11.72 7.88
CA ALA A 76 -1.68 -11.72 9.10
C ALA A 76 -0.22 -12.15 8.86
N ASP A 77 0.02 -12.92 7.81
CA ASP A 77 1.35 -13.43 7.45
C ASP A 77 2.00 -12.61 6.33
N ALA A 78 1.32 -11.59 5.83
CA ALA A 78 1.87 -10.75 4.77
C ALA A 78 3.17 -10.07 5.23
N PRO A 79 4.10 -9.77 4.30
CA PRO A 79 5.37 -9.16 4.68
C PRO A 79 5.23 -7.87 5.48
N GLY A 80 4.26 -7.01 5.13
CA GLY A 80 3.98 -5.80 5.90
C GLY A 80 3.55 -6.12 7.33
N SER A 81 2.70 -7.13 7.50
CA SER A 81 2.25 -7.56 8.82
C SER A 81 3.39 -8.10 9.68
N GLN A 82 4.33 -8.82 9.06
CA GLN A 82 5.50 -9.34 9.77
C GLN A 82 6.45 -8.22 10.20
N ILE A 83 6.66 -7.24 9.35
CA ILE A 83 7.50 -6.07 9.66
C ILE A 83 6.89 -5.26 10.80
N ILE A 84 5.57 -5.03 10.75
CA ILE A 84 4.85 -4.21 11.74
C ILE A 84 4.61 -5.00 13.03
N GLY A 85 4.44 -6.30 12.94
CA GLY A 85 4.17 -7.15 14.09
C GLY A 85 2.69 -7.32 14.39
N SER A 86 1.81 -6.92 13.47
CA SER A 86 0.36 -7.10 13.62
C SER A 86 -0.32 -7.18 12.26
N ALA A 87 -1.51 -7.78 12.24
CA ALA A 87 -2.33 -7.86 11.04
C ALA A 87 -2.92 -6.50 10.69
N PRO A 88 -3.39 -6.31 9.44
CA PRO A 88 -4.10 -5.08 9.08
C PRO A 88 -5.31 -4.85 9.97
N ILE A 89 -5.56 -3.59 10.29
CA ILE A 89 -6.76 -3.18 11.04
C ILE A 89 -7.94 -2.86 10.10
N LEU A 90 -7.68 -2.72 8.80
CA LEU A 90 -8.71 -2.39 7.81
C LEU A 90 -8.36 -3.04 6.49
N ILE A 91 -9.34 -3.72 5.90
CA ILE A 91 -9.31 -4.18 4.51
C ILE A 91 -10.67 -3.79 3.94
N GLU A 92 -10.72 -2.72 3.17
CA GLU A 92 -11.98 -2.12 2.76
C GLU A 92 -12.01 -1.81 1.28
N GLU A 93 -13.05 -2.30 0.62
CA GLU A 93 -13.30 -1.96 -0.78
C GLU A 93 -14.15 -0.69 -0.89
N CYS A 94 -14.02 0.00 -2.00
CA CYS A 94 -14.82 1.19 -2.29
C CYS A 94 -14.98 1.38 -3.79
N ASP A 95 -15.95 2.21 -4.17
CA ASP A 95 -16.10 2.64 -5.55
C ASP A 95 -15.17 3.83 -5.81
N ILE A 96 -14.49 3.80 -6.94
CA ILE A 96 -13.73 4.96 -7.40
C ILE A 96 -14.68 5.80 -8.24
N VAL A 97 -15.07 6.92 -7.70
CA VAL A 97 -16.08 7.79 -8.32
C VAL A 97 -15.46 8.68 -9.40
N ALA A 98 -14.23 9.12 -9.20
CA ALA A 98 -13.51 9.92 -10.17
C ALA A 98 -12.01 9.87 -9.92
N VAL A 99 -11.23 10.07 -10.97
CA VAL A 99 -9.78 10.21 -10.89
C VAL A 99 -9.39 11.49 -11.61
N ALA A 100 -8.59 12.33 -10.97
CA ALA A 100 -8.02 13.49 -11.60
C ALA A 100 -6.50 13.36 -11.60
N GLU A 101 -5.89 13.74 -12.71
CA GLU A 101 -4.45 13.81 -12.80
C GLU A 101 -4.05 15.28 -12.94
N GLY A 102 -3.11 15.73 -12.10
CA GLY A 102 -2.57 17.08 -12.20
C GLY A 102 -1.63 17.21 -13.40
N TRP A 103 -1.26 18.42 -13.76
CA TRP A 103 -0.35 18.67 -14.89
C TRP A 103 1.01 18.00 -14.68
N GLU A 104 1.48 17.92 -13.43
CA GLU A 104 2.76 17.27 -13.13
C GLU A 104 2.67 15.76 -13.26
N GLY A 105 1.46 15.20 -13.20
CA GLY A 105 1.27 13.76 -13.16
C GLY A 105 1.90 13.17 -11.91
N PHE A 106 2.34 11.94 -12.02
CA PHE A 106 3.14 11.31 -10.97
C PHE A 106 4.22 10.44 -11.60
N THR A 107 5.33 10.31 -10.89
CA THR A 107 6.44 9.46 -11.31
C THR A 107 6.41 8.19 -10.46
N PRO A 108 6.18 7.00 -11.09
CA PRO A 108 6.19 5.74 -10.35
C PRO A 108 7.59 5.47 -9.79
N THR A 109 7.75 5.66 -8.49
CA THR A 109 9.05 5.48 -7.86
C THR A 109 8.91 5.23 -6.36
N PRO A 110 9.72 4.34 -5.77
CA PRO A 110 9.86 4.29 -4.33
C PRO A 110 10.70 5.48 -3.85
N ARG A 111 10.30 6.07 -2.73
CA ARG A 111 11.00 7.22 -2.14
C ARG A 111 11.70 6.79 -0.86
N ALA A 112 12.89 7.34 -0.64
CA ALA A 112 13.62 7.12 0.60
C ALA A 112 12.88 7.77 1.76
N TRP A 113 12.77 7.06 2.86
CA TRP A 113 12.11 7.57 4.06
C TRP A 113 13.06 8.46 4.86
N GLY A 114 12.50 9.51 5.47
CA GLY A 114 13.25 10.37 6.37
C GLY A 114 14.09 11.44 5.71
N ARG A 115 14.07 11.54 4.39
CA ARG A 115 14.84 12.55 3.63
C ARG A 115 14.04 13.84 3.56
N ALA A 116 14.19 14.68 4.58
CA ALA A 116 13.37 15.88 4.75
C ALA A 116 13.36 16.81 3.53
N GLY A 117 14.46 16.94 2.81
CA GLY A 117 14.54 17.78 1.63
C GLY A 117 13.75 17.27 0.43
N GLU A 118 13.17 16.10 0.51
CA GLU A 118 12.42 15.46 -0.58
C GLU A 118 10.91 15.52 -0.39
N ARG A 119 10.43 16.21 0.60
CA ARG A 119 9.01 16.26 0.93
C ARG A 119 8.30 17.43 0.30
#